data_f66e23a22d2e38eb2e3638595a16dcaa
#
_entry.id   f66e23a22d2e38eb2e3638595a16dcaa
#
_cell.length_a   1.000
_cell.length_b   1.000
_cell.length_c   1.000
_cell.angle_alpha   90.00
_cell.angle_beta   90.00
_cell.angle_gamma   90.00
#
_symmetry.space_group_name_H-M   'P 1'
#
loop_
_entity.id
_entity.type
_entity.pdbx_description
1 polymer ?
#
loop_
_entity_poly.entity_id
_entity_poly.type
_entity_poly.pdbx_seq_one_letter_code
_entity_poly.pdbx_strand_id
1 'polypeptide(L)'
;MFPTFAEKNLPDTREINLSNSSIKNRIHLIAITLSLIATFLLNLPSIYAQQDTWREKLAQLAEDEELDESAIDNMYEELSNLENNPINLNTVSREQLERFPLLSFEQASSLADFLEKNRPLYSVYELRNVPRLDYNTIQLILPFFYVGETLAQKSPSIDKIIKNGKNEVQFRFDKTLDERAGYGDFSDSILARYPNRKYLGEDFYTSLKYSFSYRDKIQTGLVAEKDAGEPFFKADNRKGYDHYGFHFVLRDMGIVKTLTLGDYRMSFGQGLILNNNFSTPKSWTSGNLIARTMEPKRHFSTAESGYFRGAATAVEIRNTTITAFYSNQYIDANISSDGEITSPKTDGYHRVPLDTAKRNNTHEEVMGVNVNYRTEHFQVGASGIYYRFNRNYNPTPRDYNLYYFRGRENSNFSIDYSYRFSRFVFGGETAFSQNGAIAALNSLQYLPN
;
A
#
# COMPACT_ATOMS: atom_id res chain seq x y z
N MET A 1 86.08 -21.58 26.94
CA MET A 1 84.97 -21.27 27.86
C MET A 1 83.72 -21.00 27.02
N PHE A 2 82.94 -22.00 26.81
CA PHE A 2 81.75 -21.93 25.97
C PHE A 2 80.50 -21.76 26.89
N PRO A 3 79.49 -20.88 26.55
CA PRO A 3 78.27 -20.83 27.30
C PRO A 3 77.23 -21.83 26.72
N THR A 4 76.56 -22.50 27.64
CA THR A 4 75.50 -23.46 27.52
C THR A 4 74.30 -22.90 26.82
N PHE A 5 73.76 -23.70 25.89
CA PHE A 5 72.42 -23.45 25.24
C PHE A 5 71.29 -23.70 26.23
N ALA A 6 70.38 -22.75 26.32
CA ALA A 6 69.11 -22.90 27.02
C ALA A 6 68.07 -23.66 26.15
N GLU A 7 67.46 -24.67 26.72
CA GLU A 7 66.35 -25.43 26.14
C GLU A 7 65.13 -24.52 25.87
N LYS A 8 64.66 -24.51 24.61
CA LYS A 8 63.40 -23.92 24.23
C LYS A 8 62.32 -24.88 24.58
N ASN A 9 61.39 -24.46 25.48
CA ASN A 9 60.13 -25.16 25.77
C ASN A 9 59.28 -25.26 24.49
N LEU A 10 58.98 -26.48 24.07
CA LEU A 10 57.99 -26.80 23.06
C LEU A 10 56.58 -26.56 23.64
N PRO A 11 55.66 -25.95 22.93
CA PRO A 11 54.28 -25.77 23.40
C PRO A 11 53.56 -27.12 23.51
N ASP A 12 52.76 -27.24 24.57
CA ASP A 12 52.00 -28.44 24.95
C ASP A 12 51.06 -28.88 23.82
N THR A 13 51.28 -30.10 23.32
CA THR A 13 50.49 -30.70 22.23
C THR A 13 49.00 -30.90 22.56
N ARG A 14 48.58 -30.70 23.81
CA ARG A 14 47.17 -30.80 24.26
C ARG A 14 46.32 -29.58 23.84
N GLU A 15 46.87 -28.37 23.80
CA GLU A 15 46.12 -27.16 23.35
C GLU A 15 45.82 -27.18 21.86
N ILE A 16 46.73 -27.71 21.04
CA ILE A 16 46.55 -27.82 19.58
C ILE A 16 45.44 -28.82 19.23
N ASN A 17 45.30 -29.90 20.02
CA ASN A 17 44.22 -30.90 19.81
C ASN A 17 42.82 -30.40 20.19
N LEU A 18 42.67 -29.54 21.19
CA LEU A 18 41.43 -28.93 21.60
C LEU A 18 40.91 -27.92 20.55
N SER A 19 41.84 -27.13 19.98
CA SER A 19 41.52 -26.18 18.90
C SER A 19 41.02 -26.90 17.62
N ASN A 20 41.70 -27.99 17.23
CA ASN A 20 41.31 -28.78 16.05
C ASN A 20 39.98 -29.51 16.21
N SER A 21 39.61 -29.95 17.42
CA SER A 21 38.32 -30.56 17.68
C SER A 21 37.19 -29.57 17.61
N SER A 22 37.35 -28.37 18.09
CA SER A 22 36.38 -27.26 18.01
C SER A 22 36.13 -26.81 16.57
N ILE A 23 37.20 -26.72 15.75
CA ILE A 23 37.11 -26.39 14.33
C ILE A 23 36.39 -27.51 13.56
N LYS A 24 36.73 -28.78 13.79
CA LYS A 24 36.04 -29.91 13.17
C LYS A 24 34.56 -29.96 13.52
N ASN A 25 34.20 -29.73 14.78
CA ASN A 25 32.79 -29.69 15.21
C ASN A 25 32.03 -28.54 14.56
N ARG A 26 32.63 -27.36 14.36
CA ARG A 26 32.00 -26.24 13.63
C ARG A 26 31.82 -26.56 12.16
N ILE A 27 32.79 -27.16 11.50
CA ILE A 27 32.70 -27.59 10.09
C ILE A 27 31.62 -28.66 9.93
N HIS A 28 31.51 -29.64 10.85
CA HIS A 28 30.41 -30.61 10.82
C HIS A 28 29.03 -29.97 11.03
N LEU A 29 28.91 -29.01 11.94
CA LEU A 29 27.66 -28.31 12.16
C LEU A 29 27.23 -27.52 10.92
N ILE A 30 28.15 -26.83 10.27
CA ILE A 30 27.91 -26.09 9.00
C ILE A 30 27.52 -27.07 7.88
N ALA A 31 28.20 -28.21 7.76
CA ALA A 31 27.87 -29.23 6.77
C ALA A 31 26.48 -29.85 6.99
N ILE A 32 26.09 -30.09 8.23
CA ILE A 32 24.76 -30.59 8.60
C ILE A 32 23.68 -29.55 8.29
N THR A 33 23.95 -28.26 8.62
CA THR A 33 23.00 -27.17 8.32
C THR A 33 22.81 -26.97 6.81
N LEU A 34 23.90 -26.99 6.04
CA LEU A 34 23.84 -26.91 4.58
C LEU A 34 23.13 -28.12 3.97
N SER A 35 23.35 -29.34 4.50
CA SER A 35 22.66 -30.55 4.08
C SER A 35 21.17 -30.49 4.37
N LEU A 36 20.76 -29.97 5.53
CA LEU A 36 19.36 -29.77 5.89
C LEU A 36 18.68 -28.75 5.00
N ILE A 37 19.36 -27.64 4.70
CA ILE A 37 18.88 -26.61 3.76
C ILE A 37 18.75 -27.19 2.36
N ALA A 38 19.75 -27.93 1.88
CA ALA A 38 19.70 -28.60 0.58
C ALA A 38 18.56 -29.64 0.50
N THR A 39 18.36 -30.42 1.56
CA THR A 39 17.25 -31.41 1.62
C THR A 39 15.89 -30.71 1.66
N PHE A 40 15.77 -29.58 2.34
CA PHE A 40 14.55 -28.76 2.35
C PHE A 40 14.28 -28.16 0.96
N LEU A 41 15.29 -27.62 0.29
CA LEU A 41 15.18 -27.07 -1.08
C LEU A 41 14.85 -28.15 -2.13
N LEU A 42 15.37 -29.38 -1.97
CA LEU A 42 15.09 -30.50 -2.87
C LEU A 42 13.69 -31.12 -2.68
N ASN A 43 13.07 -30.92 -1.51
CA ASN A 43 11.72 -31.38 -1.22
C ASN A 43 10.65 -30.30 -1.38
N LEU A 44 11.02 -29.10 -1.89
CA LEU A 44 10.01 -28.15 -2.33
C LEU A 44 9.22 -28.82 -3.46
N PRO A 45 7.88 -28.96 -3.35
CA PRO A 45 7.09 -29.44 -4.47
C PRO A 45 7.42 -28.54 -5.67
N SER A 46 7.68 -29.16 -6.84
CA SER A 46 7.80 -28.40 -8.07
C SER A 46 6.50 -27.63 -8.23
N ILE A 47 6.52 -26.36 -7.84
CA ILE A 47 5.45 -25.43 -8.16
C ILE A 47 5.53 -25.33 -9.66
N TYR A 48 4.66 -26.07 -10.36
CA TYR A 48 4.38 -25.79 -11.74
C TYR A 48 4.02 -24.32 -11.76
N ALA A 49 4.86 -23.50 -12.33
CA ALA A 49 4.58 -22.09 -12.57
C ALA A 49 3.32 -22.06 -13.42
N GLN A 50 2.18 -21.96 -12.77
CA GLN A 50 0.97 -21.49 -13.41
C GLN A 50 1.38 -20.11 -13.90
N GLN A 51 1.36 -19.90 -15.22
CA GLN A 51 1.73 -18.60 -15.79
C GLN A 51 0.93 -17.52 -15.06
N ASP A 52 1.60 -16.78 -14.20
CA ASP A 52 1.01 -15.72 -13.39
C ASP A 52 0.82 -14.49 -14.29
N THR A 53 -0.12 -14.60 -15.20
CA THR A 53 -0.38 -13.63 -16.27
C THR A 53 -0.52 -12.19 -15.76
N TRP A 54 -1.07 -11.99 -14.56
CA TRP A 54 -1.20 -10.66 -14.00
C TRP A 54 0.13 -10.13 -13.38
N ARG A 55 0.96 -11.02 -12.82
CA ARG A 55 2.29 -10.64 -12.29
C ARG A 55 3.25 -10.26 -13.41
N GLU A 56 3.25 -11.03 -14.51
CA GLU A 56 4.00 -10.68 -15.71
C GLU A 56 3.53 -9.36 -16.31
N LYS A 57 2.20 -9.14 -16.35
CA LYS A 57 1.64 -7.87 -16.83
C LYS A 57 2.02 -6.69 -15.94
N LEU A 58 2.03 -6.87 -14.62
CA LEU A 58 2.48 -5.84 -13.69
C LEU A 58 3.98 -5.52 -13.87
N ALA A 59 4.83 -6.54 -14.01
CA ALA A 59 6.25 -6.36 -14.27
C ALA A 59 6.50 -5.61 -15.58
N GLN A 60 5.78 -5.96 -16.65
CA GLN A 60 5.87 -5.24 -17.93
C GLN A 60 5.45 -3.77 -17.78
N LEU A 61 4.36 -3.49 -17.06
CA LEU A 61 3.91 -2.12 -16.81
C LEU A 61 4.90 -1.29 -15.99
N ALA A 62 5.58 -1.94 -15.04
CA ALA A 62 6.62 -1.30 -14.25
C ALA A 62 7.80 -0.83 -15.12
N GLU A 63 8.18 -1.63 -16.12
CA GLU A 63 9.23 -1.28 -17.08
C GLU A 63 8.76 -0.21 -18.07
N ASP A 64 7.56 -0.37 -18.65
CA ASP A 64 7.05 0.50 -19.72
C ASP A 64 6.73 1.93 -19.22
N GLU A 65 6.28 2.09 -17.99
CA GLU A 65 5.81 3.38 -17.43
C GLU A 65 6.75 3.97 -16.38
N GLU A 66 7.93 3.38 -16.15
CA GLU A 66 8.91 3.84 -15.15
C GLU A 66 8.25 4.09 -13.76
N LEU A 67 7.40 3.16 -13.33
CA LEU A 67 6.72 3.27 -12.05
C LEU A 67 7.72 3.21 -10.90
N ASP A 68 7.48 4.00 -9.86
CA ASP A 68 8.27 3.90 -8.64
C ASP A 68 8.00 2.57 -7.89
N GLU A 69 8.97 2.13 -7.09
CA GLU A 69 8.90 0.87 -6.35
C GLU A 69 7.66 0.82 -5.44
N SER A 70 7.28 1.94 -4.85
CA SER A 70 6.12 2.01 -3.96
C SER A 70 4.79 1.82 -4.70
N ALA A 71 4.68 2.33 -5.92
CA ALA A 71 3.50 2.12 -6.77
C ALA A 71 3.36 0.66 -7.18
N ILE A 72 4.47 0.01 -7.56
CA ILE A 72 4.51 -1.41 -7.94
C ILE A 72 4.11 -2.29 -6.75
N ASP A 73 4.71 -2.08 -5.58
CA ASP A 73 4.40 -2.83 -4.36
C ASP A 73 2.93 -2.70 -3.98
N ASN A 74 2.38 -1.51 -4.08
CA ASN A 74 0.98 -1.27 -3.76
C ASN A 74 0.02 -1.95 -4.73
N MET A 75 0.33 -1.94 -6.03
CA MET A 75 -0.46 -2.65 -7.04
C MET A 75 -0.37 -4.16 -6.86
N TYR A 76 0.82 -4.68 -6.56
CA TYR A 76 1.01 -6.10 -6.24
C TYR A 76 0.18 -6.52 -5.03
N GLU A 77 0.20 -5.74 -3.94
CA GLU A 77 -0.58 -6.00 -2.73
C GLU A 77 -2.09 -5.95 -2.99
N GLU A 78 -2.58 -5.00 -3.78
CA GLU A 78 -4.00 -4.92 -4.13
C GLU A 78 -4.44 -6.12 -4.96
N LEU A 79 -3.69 -6.49 -6.00
CA LEU A 79 -4.00 -7.64 -6.85
C LEU A 79 -3.85 -8.97 -6.10
N SER A 80 -2.79 -9.14 -5.31
CA SER A 80 -2.59 -10.33 -4.48
C SER A 80 -3.73 -10.51 -3.46
N ASN A 81 -4.19 -9.41 -2.85
CA ASN A 81 -5.35 -9.45 -1.96
C ASN A 81 -6.64 -9.87 -2.70
N LEU A 82 -6.87 -9.35 -3.90
CA LEU A 82 -8.04 -9.72 -4.72
C LEU A 82 -7.97 -11.18 -5.17
N GLU A 83 -6.79 -11.70 -5.52
CA GLU A 83 -6.58 -13.11 -5.83
C GLU A 83 -6.86 -14.01 -4.63
N ASN A 84 -6.41 -13.60 -3.44
CA ASN A 84 -6.65 -14.34 -2.20
C ASN A 84 -8.11 -14.28 -1.73
N ASN A 85 -8.84 -13.25 -2.11
CA ASN A 85 -10.24 -13.02 -1.77
C ASN A 85 -11.06 -12.71 -3.03
N PRO A 86 -11.29 -13.71 -3.92
CA PRO A 86 -11.96 -13.50 -5.18
C PRO A 86 -13.38 -12.98 -5.01
N ILE A 87 -13.82 -12.21 -5.99
CA ILE A 87 -15.13 -11.55 -6.01
C ILE A 87 -16.18 -12.50 -6.59
N ASN A 88 -17.35 -12.62 -5.95
CA ASN A 88 -18.44 -13.44 -6.46
C ASN A 88 -19.20 -12.70 -7.57
N LEU A 89 -19.16 -13.21 -8.80
CA LEU A 89 -19.85 -12.65 -9.97
C LEU A 89 -21.37 -12.55 -9.77
N ASN A 90 -21.97 -13.40 -8.96
CA ASN A 90 -23.40 -13.37 -8.70
C ASN A 90 -23.85 -12.27 -7.73
N THR A 91 -22.90 -11.67 -6.98
CA THR A 91 -23.21 -10.63 -5.98
C THR A 91 -22.47 -9.33 -6.21
N VAL A 92 -21.44 -9.32 -7.07
CA VAL A 92 -20.63 -8.12 -7.35
C VAL A 92 -21.50 -6.98 -7.87
N SER A 93 -21.30 -5.77 -7.37
CA SER A 93 -21.98 -4.57 -7.86
C SER A 93 -21.30 -4.04 -9.14
N ARG A 94 -22.06 -3.29 -9.95
CA ARG A 94 -21.49 -2.55 -11.09
C ARG A 94 -20.32 -1.68 -10.66
N GLU A 95 -20.45 -1.01 -9.54
CA GLU A 95 -19.44 -0.12 -8.98
C GLU A 95 -18.14 -0.85 -8.64
N GLN A 96 -18.21 -2.06 -8.06
CA GLN A 96 -17.02 -2.86 -7.78
C GLN A 96 -16.31 -3.30 -9.07
N LEU A 97 -17.08 -3.63 -10.13
CA LEU A 97 -16.51 -3.97 -11.44
C LEU A 97 -15.85 -2.77 -12.11
N GLU A 98 -16.48 -1.61 -12.08
CA GLU A 98 -15.96 -0.38 -12.69
C GLU A 98 -14.72 0.16 -11.97
N ARG A 99 -14.45 -0.28 -10.73
CA ARG A 99 -13.24 0.01 -9.94
C ARG A 99 -12.19 -1.08 -10.04
N PHE A 100 -12.49 -2.17 -10.72
CA PHE A 100 -11.56 -3.28 -10.82
C PHE A 100 -10.34 -2.90 -11.68
N PRO A 101 -9.10 -2.99 -11.14
CA PRO A 101 -7.95 -2.33 -11.75
C PRO A 101 -7.54 -2.91 -13.12
N LEU A 102 -7.88 -4.16 -13.42
CA LEU A 102 -7.50 -4.83 -14.66
C LEU A 102 -8.57 -4.78 -15.77
N LEU A 103 -9.68 -4.07 -15.54
CA LEU A 103 -10.73 -3.87 -16.54
C LEU A 103 -10.79 -2.40 -16.95
N SER A 104 -10.85 -2.16 -18.27
CA SER A 104 -11.22 -0.83 -18.75
C SER A 104 -12.68 -0.51 -18.37
N PHE A 105 -13.02 0.76 -18.34
CA PHE A 105 -14.40 1.17 -18.04
C PHE A 105 -15.43 0.52 -18.99
N GLU A 106 -15.07 0.38 -20.27
CA GLU A 106 -15.94 -0.28 -21.26
C GLU A 106 -16.12 -1.77 -20.98
N GLN A 107 -15.04 -2.46 -20.61
CA GLN A 107 -15.06 -3.88 -20.25
C GLN A 107 -15.86 -4.11 -18.98
N ALA A 108 -15.60 -3.31 -17.94
CA ALA A 108 -16.33 -3.37 -16.67
C ALA A 108 -17.82 -3.08 -16.83
N SER A 109 -18.15 -2.08 -17.65
CA SER A 109 -19.54 -1.73 -17.96
C SER A 109 -20.24 -2.85 -18.73
N SER A 110 -19.58 -3.41 -19.76
CA SER A 110 -20.12 -4.52 -20.55
C SER A 110 -20.36 -5.77 -19.68
N LEU A 111 -19.40 -6.06 -18.79
CA LEU A 111 -19.54 -7.15 -17.81
C LEU A 111 -20.72 -6.91 -16.87
N ALA A 112 -20.86 -5.69 -16.34
CA ALA A 112 -21.99 -5.35 -15.47
C ALA A 112 -23.33 -5.50 -16.18
N ASP A 113 -23.46 -4.98 -17.41
CA ASP A 113 -24.68 -5.11 -18.24
C ASP A 113 -25.02 -6.58 -18.53
N PHE A 114 -23.99 -7.41 -18.78
CA PHE A 114 -24.16 -8.84 -18.97
C PHE A 114 -24.66 -9.53 -17.70
N LEU A 115 -24.06 -9.22 -16.55
CA LEU A 115 -24.43 -9.80 -15.26
C LEU A 115 -25.84 -9.40 -14.84
N GLU A 116 -26.27 -8.17 -15.07
CA GLU A 116 -27.67 -7.73 -14.79
C GLU A 116 -28.72 -8.55 -15.54
N LYS A 117 -28.40 -8.97 -16.77
CA LYS A 117 -29.33 -9.73 -17.64
C LYS A 117 -29.28 -11.24 -17.42
N ASN A 118 -28.14 -11.78 -17.00
CA ASN A 118 -27.87 -13.22 -17.04
C ASN A 118 -27.65 -13.86 -15.65
N ARG A 119 -27.74 -13.10 -14.55
CA ARG A 119 -27.65 -13.71 -13.21
C ARG A 119 -28.83 -14.61 -12.91
N PRO A 120 -28.64 -15.73 -12.20
CA PRO A 120 -27.38 -16.20 -11.65
C PRO A 120 -26.52 -16.93 -12.71
N LEU A 121 -25.22 -16.64 -12.73
CA LEU A 121 -24.26 -17.43 -13.49
C LEU A 121 -24.00 -18.78 -12.77
N TYR A 122 -23.71 -19.81 -13.54
CA TYR A 122 -23.38 -21.16 -13.06
C TYR A 122 -21.88 -21.48 -13.18
N SER A 123 -21.17 -20.76 -14.05
CA SER A 123 -19.76 -20.98 -14.31
C SER A 123 -19.02 -19.68 -14.66
N VAL A 124 -17.75 -19.57 -14.25
CA VAL A 124 -16.86 -18.48 -14.70
C VAL A 124 -16.62 -18.48 -16.20
N TYR A 125 -16.80 -19.62 -16.88
CA TYR A 125 -16.65 -19.72 -18.32
C TYR A 125 -17.71 -18.94 -19.13
N GLU A 126 -18.81 -18.54 -18.48
CA GLU A 126 -19.84 -17.69 -19.11
C GLU A 126 -19.33 -16.28 -19.42
N LEU A 127 -18.20 -15.86 -18.80
CA LEU A 127 -17.51 -14.62 -19.15
C LEU A 127 -17.11 -14.54 -20.63
N ARG A 128 -16.99 -15.67 -21.32
CA ARG A 128 -16.72 -15.71 -22.77
C ARG A 128 -17.86 -15.11 -23.61
N ASN A 129 -19.06 -15.01 -23.05
CA ASN A 129 -20.22 -14.44 -23.71
C ASN A 129 -20.35 -12.93 -23.47
N VAL A 130 -19.48 -12.34 -22.66
CA VAL A 130 -19.48 -10.91 -22.36
C VAL A 130 -18.90 -10.14 -23.56
N PRO A 131 -19.69 -9.24 -24.18
CA PRO A 131 -19.14 -8.41 -25.25
C PRO A 131 -17.91 -7.61 -24.77
N ARG A 132 -16.93 -7.40 -25.65
CA ARG A 132 -15.69 -6.64 -25.39
C ARG A 132 -14.71 -7.24 -24.39
N LEU A 133 -15.01 -8.40 -23.82
CA LEU A 133 -14.01 -9.18 -23.09
C LEU A 133 -13.34 -10.16 -24.07
N ASP A 134 -12.11 -9.87 -24.42
CA ASP A 134 -11.30 -10.80 -25.22
C ASP A 134 -10.74 -11.95 -24.34
N TYR A 135 -10.22 -12.96 -25.00
CA TYR A 135 -9.69 -14.14 -24.32
C TYR A 135 -8.55 -13.79 -23.35
N ASN A 136 -7.67 -12.86 -23.72
CA ASN A 136 -6.54 -12.48 -22.87
C ASN A 136 -6.99 -11.74 -21.62
N THR A 137 -7.94 -10.81 -21.77
CA THR A 137 -8.56 -10.13 -20.62
C THR A 137 -9.26 -11.11 -19.69
N ILE A 138 -9.99 -12.11 -20.25
CA ILE A 138 -10.64 -13.12 -19.41
C ILE A 138 -9.61 -13.93 -18.64
N GLN A 139 -8.52 -14.42 -19.29
CA GLN A 139 -7.46 -15.14 -18.58
C GLN A 139 -6.82 -14.30 -17.48
N LEU A 140 -6.59 -13.01 -17.73
CA LEU A 140 -6.00 -12.08 -16.78
C LEU A 140 -6.86 -11.89 -15.53
N ILE A 141 -8.20 -11.86 -15.69
CA ILE A 141 -9.13 -11.58 -14.57
C ILE A 141 -9.64 -12.84 -13.86
N LEU A 142 -9.53 -14.02 -14.44
CA LEU A 142 -10.04 -15.28 -13.87
C LEU A 142 -9.61 -15.54 -12.42
N PRO A 143 -8.37 -15.27 -11.99
CA PRO A 143 -7.97 -15.50 -10.60
C PRO A 143 -8.75 -14.68 -9.56
N PHE A 144 -9.36 -13.58 -9.99
CA PHE A 144 -10.01 -12.61 -9.11
C PHE A 144 -11.53 -12.79 -9.00
N PHE A 145 -12.12 -13.72 -9.76
CA PHE A 145 -13.56 -13.94 -9.77
C PHE A 145 -13.93 -15.40 -9.55
N TYR A 146 -15.06 -15.60 -8.90
CA TYR A 146 -15.68 -16.92 -8.80
C TYR A 146 -17.20 -16.81 -8.95
N VAL A 147 -17.85 -17.95 -9.22
CA VAL A 147 -19.30 -18.07 -9.23
C VAL A 147 -19.74 -18.82 -7.99
N GLY A 148 -20.54 -18.17 -7.16
CA GLY A 148 -21.06 -18.74 -5.91
C GLY A 148 -22.54 -18.46 -5.73
N GLU A 149 -23.13 -19.08 -4.71
CA GLU A 149 -24.54 -18.88 -4.39
C GLU A 149 -24.84 -17.43 -3.98
N THR A 150 -26.04 -16.97 -4.34
CA THR A 150 -26.56 -15.62 -4.02
C THR A 150 -27.17 -15.52 -2.62
N LEU A 151 -27.26 -16.63 -1.89
CA LEU A 151 -27.89 -16.64 -0.58
C LEU A 151 -27.14 -15.79 0.44
N ALA A 152 -27.84 -14.87 1.08
CA ALA A 152 -27.35 -14.09 2.20
C ALA A 152 -26.85 -15.06 3.31
N GLN A 153 -25.55 -15.23 3.41
CA GLN A 153 -24.97 -16.08 4.43
C GLN A 153 -25.17 -15.43 5.80
N LYS A 154 -25.73 -16.20 6.75
CA LYS A 154 -25.82 -15.79 8.16
C LYS A 154 -24.43 -15.37 8.63
N SER A 155 -24.35 -14.32 9.46
CA SER A 155 -23.11 -13.87 10.07
C SER A 155 -22.35 -15.06 10.68
N PRO A 156 -21.10 -15.31 10.29
CA PRO A 156 -20.36 -16.45 10.80
C PRO A 156 -20.05 -16.27 12.30
N SER A 157 -19.98 -17.35 13.07
CA SER A 157 -19.49 -17.30 14.44
C SER A 157 -17.99 -17.00 14.46
N ILE A 158 -17.50 -16.38 15.55
CA ILE A 158 -16.08 -16.05 15.74
C ILE A 158 -15.19 -17.28 15.54
N ASP A 159 -15.60 -18.46 16.06
CA ASP A 159 -14.85 -19.71 15.89
C ASP A 159 -14.69 -20.10 14.41
N LYS A 160 -15.74 -19.90 13.60
CA LYS A 160 -15.67 -20.14 12.15
C LYS A 160 -14.77 -19.14 11.43
N ILE A 161 -14.74 -17.89 11.88
CA ILE A 161 -13.85 -16.86 11.34
C ILE A 161 -12.40 -17.25 11.59
N ILE A 162 -12.04 -17.59 12.82
CA ILE A 162 -10.68 -17.98 13.20
C ILE A 162 -10.24 -19.26 12.49
N LYS A 163 -11.11 -20.28 12.47
CA LYS A 163 -10.79 -21.60 11.89
C LYS A 163 -10.62 -21.58 10.37
N ASN A 164 -11.39 -20.76 9.67
CA ASN A 164 -11.40 -20.71 8.20
C ASN A 164 -10.75 -19.44 7.64
N GLY A 165 -10.18 -18.59 8.50
CA GLY A 165 -9.41 -17.44 8.09
C GLY A 165 -8.06 -17.84 7.49
N LYS A 166 -7.60 -17.07 6.51
CA LYS A 166 -6.29 -17.22 5.88
C LYS A 166 -5.29 -16.35 6.65
N ASN A 167 -4.15 -16.94 6.99
CA ASN A 167 -3.03 -16.24 7.60
C ASN A 167 -1.87 -16.23 6.60
N GLU A 168 -1.23 -15.07 6.45
CA GLU A 168 -0.07 -14.91 5.58
C GLU A 168 1.00 -14.12 6.32
N VAL A 169 2.24 -14.59 6.23
CA VAL A 169 3.43 -13.89 6.73
C VAL A 169 4.36 -13.70 5.55
N GLN A 170 4.74 -12.46 5.30
CA GLN A 170 5.72 -12.10 4.28
C GLN A 170 6.95 -11.50 4.99
N PHE A 171 8.11 -12.01 4.65
CA PHE A 171 9.39 -11.47 5.08
C PHE A 171 10.22 -11.13 3.84
N ARG A 172 10.69 -9.90 3.78
CA ARG A 172 11.60 -9.43 2.71
C ARG A 172 12.91 -8.97 3.34
N PHE A 173 14.00 -9.36 2.70
CA PHE A 173 15.34 -8.94 3.06
C PHE A 173 16.09 -8.62 1.77
N ASP A 174 16.58 -7.39 1.63
CA ASP A 174 17.33 -6.95 0.47
C ASP A 174 18.64 -6.32 0.92
N LYS A 175 19.72 -6.67 0.22
CA LYS A 175 21.03 -6.10 0.45
C LYS A 175 21.72 -5.80 -0.89
N THR A 176 22.16 -4.56 -1.08
CA THR A 176 23.01 -4.20 -2.19
C THR A 176 24.42 -4.75 -1.95
N LEU A 177 24.99 -5.46 -2.92
CA LEU A 177 26.31 -6.04 -2.80
C LEU A 177 27.42 -4.99 -2.93
N ASP A 178 27.17 -3.93 -3.68
CA ASP A 178 28.10 -2.81 -3.81
C ASP A 178 28.05 -1.91 -2.57
N GLU A 179 29.22 -1.51 -2.08
CA GLU A 179 29.33 -0.61 -0.94
C GLU A 179 28.91 0.81 -1.32
N ARG A 180 27.84 1.30 -0.70
CA ARG A 180 27.39 2.68 -0.88
C ARG A 180 28.24 3.62 -0.06
N ALA A 181 28.52 4.81 -0.59
CA ALA A 181 29.39 5.83 0.03
C ALA A 181 29.02 6.18 1.49
N GLY A 182 27.74 6.05 1.87
CA GLY A 182 27.29 6.33 3.25
C GLY A 182 27.75 5.31 4.30
N TYR A 183 28.26 4.14 3.91
CA TYR A 183 28.78 3.11 4.84
C TYR A 183 30.31 3.15 4.99
N GLY A 184 31.00 4.00 4.21
CA GLY A 184 32.45 4.12 4.27
C GLY A 184 32.97 4.58 5.63
N ASP A 185 34.23 4.33 5.87
CA ASP A 185 34.94 4.79 7.06
C ASP A 185 35.24 6.29 6.95
N PHE A 186 34.70 7.07 7.86
CA PHE A 186 34.96 8.50 7.96
C PHE A 186 35.67 8.83 9.26
N SER A 187 36.67 9.72 9.21
CA SER A 187 37.31 10.24 10.42
C SER A 187 36.37 11.14 11.21
N ASP A 188 36.55 11.19 12.53
CA ASP A 188 35.73 12.03 13.42
C ASP A 188 35.73 13.50 13.01
N SER A 189 36.84 14.00 12.47
CA SER A 189 36.93 15.38 11.96
C SER A 189 36.05 15.62 10.72
N ILE A 190 35.92 14.62 9.87
CA ILE A 190 34.98 14.69 8.71
C ILE A 190 33.56 14.65 9.19
N LEU A 191 33.20 13.75 10.12
CA LEU A 191 31.84 13.63 10.65
C LEU A 191 31.43 14.85 11.48
N ALA A 192 32.35 15.48 12.21
CA ALA A 192 32.09 16.74 12.92
C ALA A 192 31.73 17.87 11.94
N ARG A 193 32.32 17.89 10.74
CA ARG A 193 32.06 18.91 9.72
C ARG A 193 30.86 18.56 8.83
N TYR A 194 30.65 17.26 8.56
CA TYR A 194 29.63 16.75 7.64
C TYR A 194 28.88 15.54 8.26
N PRO A 195 28.04 15.75 9.28
CA PRO A 195 27.40 14.66 10.04
C PRO A 195 26.48 13.77 9.19
N ASN A 196 25.95 14.30 8.09
CA ASN A 196 25.03 13.57 7.19
C ASN A 196 25.75 12.74 6.11
N ARG A 197 27.07 12.56 6.20
CA ARG A 197 27.81 11.69 5.26
C ARG A 197 27.70 10.22 5.60
N LYS A 198 27.58 9.89 6.89
CA LYS A 198 27.54 8.51 7.37
C LYS A 198 26.10 8.10 7.70
N TYR A 199 25.71 6.92 7.23
CA TYR A 199 24.45 6.31 7.61
C TYR A 199 24.51 5.82 9.06
N LEU A 200 23.37 5.90 9.75
CA LEU A 200 23.22 5.55 11.16
C LEU A 200 23.07 4.05 11.39
N GLY A 201 22.60 3.33 10.40
CA GLY A 201 22.24 1.92 10.50
C GLY A 201 22.93 0.99 9.51
N GLU A 202 22.38 -0.21 9.41
CA GLU A 202 22.92 -1.30 8.60
C GLU A 202 22.59 -1.14 7.12
N ASP A 203 23.37 -1.86 6.28
CA ASP A 203 23.32 -1.80 4.82
C ASP A 203 22.28 -2.72 4.16
N PHE A 204 21.26 -3.13 4.90
CA PHE A 204 20.18 -3.97 4.40
C PHE A 204 18.80 -3.35 4.65
N TYR A 205 17.90 -3.63 3.73
CA TYR A 205 16.47 -3.43 3.86
C TYR A 205 15.81 -4.66 4.49
N THR A 206 14.80 -4.48 5.32
CA THR A 206 13.99 -5.60 5.78
C THR A 206 12.56 -5.17 6.08
N SER A 207 11.62 -6.01 5.70
CA SER A 207 10.21 -5.83 6.08
C SER A 207 9.58 -7.13 6.54
N LEU A 208 8.63 -7.00 7.45
CA LEU A 208 7.80 -8.09 7.95
C LEU A 208 6.34 -7.65 7.86
N LYS A 209 5.54 -8.41 7.13
CA LYS A 209 4.10 -8.19 7.03
C LYS A 209 3.37 -9.44 7.54
N TYR A 210 2.33 -9.23 8.32
CA TYR A 210 1.38 -10.27 8.71
C TYR A 210 -0.02 -9.84 8.29
N SER A 211 -0.76 -10.70 7.63
CA SER A 211 -2.17 -10.48 7.32
C SER A 211 -3.03 -11.67 7.71
N PHE A 212 -4.21 -11.35 8.20
CA PHE A 212 -5.30 -12.28 8.41
C PHE A 212 -6.50 -11.81 7.59
N SER A 213 -7.12 -12.71 6.83
CA SER A 213 -8.34 -12.42 6.09
C SER A 213 -9.35 -13.55 6.24
N TYR A 214 -10.60 -13.17 6.40
CA TYR A 214 -11.73 -14.09 6.35
C TYR A 214 -12.69 -13.65 5.26
N ARG A 215 -12.60 -14.31 4.09
CA ARG A 215 -13.27 -13.87 2.87
C ARG A 215 -12.93 -12.39 2.58
N ASP A 216 -13.83 -11.65 1.97
CA ASP A 216 -13.75 -10.19 1.78
C ASP A 216 -14.28 -9.37 2.97
N LYS A 217 -14.80 -10.04 4.03
CA LYS A 217 -15.54 -9.39 5.13
C LYS A 217 -14.67 -8.87 6.26
N ILE A 218 -13.60 -9.60 6.59
CA ILE A 218 -12.69 -9.24 7.69
C ILE A 218 -11.27 -9.31 7.18
N GLN A 219 -10.54 -8.22 7.36
CA GLN A 219 -9.12 -8.14 7.04
C GLN A 219 -8.41 -7.40 8.17
N THR A 220 -7.29 -7.93 8.63
CA THR A 220 -6.40 -7.24 9.57
C THR A 220 -4.96 -7.55 9.24
N GLY A 221 -4.05 -6.65 9.55
CA GLY A 221 -2.65 -6.87 9.29
C GLY A 221 -1.75 -5.90 10.02
N LEU A 222 -0.49 -6.28 10.09
CA LEU A 222 0.60 -5.53 10.66
C LEU A 222 1.71 -5.44 9.62
N VAL A 223 2.34 -4.27 9.53
CA VAL A 223 3.51 -4.01 8.68
C VAL A 223 4.61 -3.47 9.58
N ALA A 224 5.82 -3.98 9.41
CA ALA A 224 7.02 -3.43 10.02
C ALA A 224 8.09 -3.35 8.95
N GLU A 225 8.79 -2.24 8.87
CA GLU A 225 9.73 -1.97 7.79
C GLU A 225 10.91 -1.14 8.30
N LYS A 226 12.05 -1.30 7.65
CA LYS A 226 13.29 -0.57 7.85
C LYS A 226 14.08 -0.50 6.56
N ASP A 227 14.42 0.70 6.14
CA ASP A 227 15.29 0.95 4.99
C ASP A 227 16.77 0.63 5.25
N ALA A 228 17.51 0.37 4.16
CA ALA A 228 18.97 0.25 4.23
C ALA A 228 19.59 1.59 4.64
N GLY A 229 20.40 1.59 5.69
CA GLY A 229 21.02 2.78 6.29
C GLY A 229 20.34 3.28 7.56
N GLU A 230 19.18 2.74 7.90
CA GLU A 230 18.48 3.05 9.13
C GLU A 230 18.87 2.11 10.27
N PRO A 231 18.90 2.62 11.52
CA PRO A 231 19.34 1.82 12.65
C PRO A 231 18.29 0.77 13.04
N PHE A 232 18.73 -0.48 13.23
CA PHE A 232 17.92 -1.61 13.68
C PHE A 232 18.32 -2.02 15.09
N PHE A 233 17.48 -1.75 16.09
CA PHE A 233 17.76 -1.92 17.54
C PHE A 233 19.03 -1.18 18.02
N LYS A 234 19.44 -0.11 17.33
CA LYS A 234 20.62 0.69 17.61
C LYS A 234 20.30 2.17 17.71
N ALA A 235 21.27 2.94 18.16
CA ALA A 235 21.20 4.39 18.29
C ALA A 235 19.90 4.81 18.98
N ASP A 236 19.13 5.70 18.37
CA ASP A 236 17.87 6.18 18.90
C ASP A 236 16.67 5.25 18.58
N ASN A 237 16.85 4.26 17.71
CA ASN A 237 15.81 3.29 17.36
C ASN A 237 15.90 2.01 18.19
N ARG A 238 15.31 2.04 19.39
CA ARG A 238 15.21 0.86 20.27
C ARG A 238 14.05 -0.08 19.91
N LYS A 239 13.15 0.34 19.01
CA LYS A 239 11.96 -0.42 18.62
C LYS A 239 12.23 -1.43 17.51
N GLY A 240 13.37 -1.39 16.86
CA GLY A 240 13.79 -2.26 15.77
C GLY A 240 13.47 -1.67 14.41
N TYR A 241 12.29 -1.91 13.90
CA TYR A 241 11.87 -1.33 12.63
C TYR A 241 11.63 0.18 12.75
N ASP A 242 11.80 0.89 11.64
CA ASP A 242 11.58 2.32 11.58
C ASP A 242 10.10 2.66 11.42
N HIS A 243 9.42 1.97 10.56
CA HIS A 243 8.00 2.10 10.31
C HIS A 243 7.20 0.93 10.87
N TYR A 244 6.01 1.26 11.42
CA TYR A 244 4.99 0.29 11.84
C TYR A 244 3.62 0.76 11.38
N GLY A 245 2.94 -0.10 10.62
CA GLY A 245 1.57 0.09 10.18
C GLY A 245 0.64 -0.99 10.72
N PHE A 246 -0.63 -0.65 10.87
CA PHE A 246 -1.64 -1.63 11.22
C PHE A 246 -2.98 -1.26 10.58
N HIS A 247 -3.78 -2.26 10.23
CA HIS A 247 -5.14 -2.06 9.78
C HIS A 247 -6.10 -3.15 10.28
N PHE A 248 -7.36 -2.74 10.41
CA PHE A 248 -8.49 -3.65 10.63
C PHE A 248 -9.66 -3.18 9.78
N VAL A 249 -10.23 -4.06 8.95
CA VAL A 249 -11.34 -3.75 8.04
C VAL A 249 -12.47 -4.75 8.24
N LEU A 250 -13.68 -4.22 8.38
CA LEU A 250 -14.94 -4.98 8.33
C LEU A 250 -15.75 -4.51 7.13
N ARG A 251 -16.38 -5.44 6.42
CA ARG A 251 -17.26 -5.14 5.27
C ARG A 251 -18.60 -5.85 5.34
N ASP A 252 -19.61 -5.20 4.78
CA ASP A 252 -20.98 -5.73 4.61
C ASP A 252 -21.62 -6.26 5.89
N MET A 253 -21.57 -5.44 6.94
CA MET A 253 -22.22 -5.70 8.23
C MET A 253 -23.54 -4.94 8.35
N GLY A 254 -24.59 -5.47 7.72
CA GLY A 254 -25.87 -4.81 7.66
C GLY A 254 -25.84 -3.52 6.84
N ILE A 255 -26.12 -2.37 7.47
CA ILE A 255 -26.03 -1.06 6.83
C ILE A 255 -24.61 -0.53 6.75
N VAL A 256 -23.66 -1.09 7.52
CA VAL A 256 -22.24 -0.70 7.50
C VAL A 256 -21.59 -1.43 6.33
N LYS A 257 -21.32 -0.70 5.26
CA LYS A 257 -20.65 -1.21 4.07
C LYS A 257 -19.17 -1.46 4.32
N THR A 258 -18.51 -0.51 4.99
CA THR A 258 -17.10 -0.62 5.37
C THR A 258 -16.85 0.09 6.69
N LEU A 259 -16.09 -0.54 7.57
CA LEU A 259 -15.47 0.06 8.75
C LEU A 259 -13.97 -0.24 8.70
N THR A 260 -13.14 0.78 8.77
CA THR A 260 -11.69 0.66 8.75
C THR A 260 -11.10 1.36 9.96
N LEU A 261 -10.19 0.67 10.65
CA LEU A 261 -9.42 1.19 11.77
C LEU A 261 -7.92 1.03 11.48
N GLY A 262 -7.11 1.98 11.94
CA GLY A 262 -5.67 2.02 11.71
C GLY A 262 -5.32 2.77 10.44
N ASP A 263 -4.50 2.17 9.57
CA ASP A 263 -3.98 2.81 8.37
C ASP A 263 -4.88 2.53 7.16
N TYR A 264 -5.34 3.60 6.51
CA TYR A 264 -6.29 3.49 5.40
C TYR A 264 -6.10 4.59 4.35
N ARG A 265 -6.71 4.36 3.18
CA ARG A 265 -6.77 5.29 2.06
C ARG A 265 -8.17 5.40 1.52
N MET A 266 -8.49 6.52 0.90
CA MET A 266 -9.80 6.79 0.32
C MET A 266 -9.76 7.99 -0.64
N SER A 267 -10.81 8.19 -1.41
CA SER A 267 -10.99 9.41 -2.22
C SER A 267 -12.44 9.84 -2.25
N PHE A 268 -12.68 11.12 -2.45
CA PHE A 268 -14.00 11.68 -2.65
C PHE A 268 -14.14 12.29 -4.06
N GLY A 269 -15.31 12.12 -4.66
CA GLY A 269 -15.62 12.67 -5.97
C GLY A 269 -14.61 12.28 -7.06
N GLN A 270 -14.16 13.27 -7.83
CA GLN A 270 -13.10 13.12 -8.83
C GLN A 270 -11.69 13.29 -8.22
N GLY A 271 -11.60 13.53 -6.92
CA GLY A 271 -10.35 13.68 -6.20
C GLY A 271 -9.81 15.10 -6.09
N LEU A 272 -10.62 16.13 -6.34
CA LEU A 272 -10.18 17.52 -6.20
C LEU A 272 -9.89 17.92 -4.75
N ILE A 273 -10.69 17.46 -3.79
CA ILE A 273 -10.49 17.80 -2.38
C ILE A 273 -9.82 16.68 -1.57
N LEU A 274 -9.98 15.43 -1.99
CA LEU A 274 -9.41 14.28 -1.30
C LEU A 274 -9.12 13.15 -2.26
N ASN A 275 -7.83 12.85 -2.42
CA ASN A 275 -7.35 11.66 -3.14
C ASN A 275 -6.00 11.23 -2.58
N ASN A 276 -5.97 10.20 -1.75
CA ASN A 276 -4.73 9.56 -1.32
C ASN A 276 -4.61 8.11 -1.82
N ASN A 277 -5.27 7.80 -2.94
CA ASN A 277 -5.06 6.56 -3.65
C ASN A 277 -3.72 6.55 -4.35
N PHE A 278 -3.19 5.35 -4.58
CA PHE A 278 -2.02 5.23 -5.44
C PHE A 278 -2.36 5.65 -6.87
N SER A 279 -1.38 6.27 -7.50
CA SER A 279 -1.44 6.51 -8.94
C SER A 279 -1.44 5.17 -9.66
N THR A 280 -2.49 4.92 -10.42
CA THR A 280 -2.51 3.79 -11.35
C THR A 280 -1.78 4.18 -12.65
N PRO A 281 -1.16 3.24 -13.36
CA PRO A 281 -0.52 3.51 -14.64
C PRO A 281 -1.47 4.23 -15.61
N LYS A 282 -0.94 5.14 -16.41
CA LYS A 282 -1.72 5.92 -17.39
C LYS A 282 -2.43 5.00 -18.40
N SER A 283 -1.79 3.91 -18.79
CA SER A 283 -2.37 2.90 -19.67
C SER A 283 -3.63 2.25 -19.10
N TRP A 284 -3.70 2.06 -17.77
CA TRP A 284 -4.87 1.51 -17.09
C TRP A 284 -5.96 2.55 -16.86
N THR A 285 -5.57 3.81 -16.70
CA THR A 285 -6.50 4.92 -16.46
C THR A 285 -7.04 5.54 -17.73
N SER A 286 -6.41 5.32 -18.88
CA SER A 286 -6.84 5.91 -20.15
C SER A 286 -8.28 5.59 -20.56
N GLY A 287 -8.82 4.45 -20.10
CA GLY A 287 -10.21 4.07 -20.24
C GLY A 287 -11.15 4.56 -19.13
N ASN A 288 -10.63 5.16 -18.05
CA ASN A 288 -11.38 5.55 -16.85
C ASN A 288 -11.21 7.04 -16.53
N LEU A 289 -11.72 7.90 -17.42
CA LEU A 289 -11.60 9.35 -17.27
C LEU A 289 -12.42 9.94 -16.10
N ILE A 290 -13.43 9.21 -15.64
CA ILE A 290 -14.34 9.67 -14.58
C ILE A 290 -14.05 8.88 -13.33
N ALA A 291 -13.29 9.49 -12.42
CA ALA A 291 -13.05 8.93 -11.10
C ALA A 291 -14.34 8.90 -10.26
N ARG A 292 -14.35 8.16 -9.18
CA ARG A 292 -15.49 8.02 -8.27
C ARG A 292 -15.01 7.98 -6.83
N THR A 293 -15.84 8.43 -5.92
CA THR A 293 -15.63 8.26 -4.48
C THR A 293 -15.26 6.82 -4.19
N MET A 294 -14.12 6.62 -3.56
CA MET A 294 -13.65 5.31 -3.13
C MET A 294 -13.86 5.15 -1.63
N GLU A 295 -14.51 4.07 -1.25
CA GLU A 295 -14.65 3.67 0.14
C GLU A 295 -13.30 3.50 0.83
N PRO A 296 -13.26 3.63 2.17
CA PRO A 296 -12.04 3.38 2.92
C PRO A 296 -11.47 2.00 2.62
N LYS A 297 -10.24 1.95 2.13
CA LYS A 297 -9.46 0.73 1.90
C LYS A 297 -8.29 0.67 2.88
N ARG A 298 -7.90 -0.53 3.28
CA ARG A 298 -6.68 -0.72 4.09
C ARG A 298 -5.46 -0.13 3.39
N HIS A 299 -4.55 0.44 4.16
CA HIS A 299 -3.18 0.66 3.74
C HIS A 299 -2.33 -0.50 4.28
N PHE A 300 -1.74 -1.30 3.40
CA PHE A 300 -0.93 -2.48 3.74
C PHE A 300 0.37 -2.45 2.95
N SER A 301 0.97 -1.29 2.88
CA SER A 301 2.23 -1.01 2.19
C SER A 301 3.30 -0.62 3.21
N THR A 302 4.56 -0.72 2.81
CA THR A 302 5.71 -0.17 3.52
C THR A 302 5.89 1.33 3.29
N ALA A 303 5.09 1.96 2.42
CA ALA A 303 5.11 3.40 2.22
C ALA A 303 4.71 4.15 3.50
N GLU A 304 5.59 5.02 3.98
CA GLU A 304 5.44 5.76 5.23
C GLU A 304 4.58 7.02 5.11
N SER A 305 4.17 7.37 3.90
CA SER A 305 3.37 8.56 3.60
C SER A 305 2.19 8.24 2.67
N GLY A 306 1.27 9.19 2.50
CA GLY A 306 0.16 9.06 1.56
C GLY A 306 -1.01 8.21 2.07
N TYR A 307 -1.13 8.01 3.37
CA TYR A 307 -2.26 7.32 4.02
C TYR A 307 -2.80 8.13 5.20
N PHE A 308 -3.97 7.74 5.69
CA PHE A 308 -4.57 8.24 6.93
C PHE A 308 -4.44 7.21 8.03
N ARG A 309 -4.31 7.67 9.28
CA ARG A 309 -4.25 6.82 10.48
C ARG A 309 -5.34 7.21 11.46
N GLY A 310 -6.30 6.31 11.70
CA GLY A 310 -7.43 6.57 12.58
C GLY A 310 -8.60 5.65 12.32
N ALA A 311 -9.77 6.21 11.98
CA ALA A 311 -11.00 5.46 11.72
C ALA A 311 -11.77 6.04 10.55
N ALA A 312 -12.37 5.17 9.74
CA ALA A 312 -13.26 5.56 8.64
C ALA A 312 -14.40 4.56 8.51
N THR A 313 -15.57 5.03 8.13
CA THR A 313 -16.75 4.18 7.91
C THR A 313 -17.55 4.64 6.69
N ALA A 314 -18.11 3.69 5.96
CA ALA A 314 -19.12 3.93 4.94
C ALA A 314 -20.41 3.19 5.33
N VAL A 315 -21.51 3.90 5.34
CA VAL A 315 -22.86 3.38 5.65
C VAL A 315 -23.72 3.55 4.41
N GLU A 316 -24.38 2.47 3.99
CA GLU A 316 -25.27 2.46 2.84
C GLU A 316 -26.72 2.29 3.26
N ILE A 317 -27.55 3.23 2.84
CA ILE A 317 -29.00 3.24 3.09
C ILE A 317 -29.69 3.41 1.74
N ARG A 318 -30.21 2.32 1.18
CA ARG A 318 -30.77 2.28 -0.18
C ARG A 318 -29.75 2.80 -1.21
N ASN A 319 -30.07 3.91 -1.87
CA ASN A 319 -29.26 4.51 -2.92
C ASN A 319 -28.27 5.57 -2.42
N THR A 320 -28.15 5.72 -1.10
CA THR A 320 -27.29 6.74 -0.48
C THR A 320 -26.20 6.10 0.33
N THR A 321 -24.94 6.44 0.04
CA THR A 321 -23.78 6.08 0.83
C THR A 321 -23.28 7.31 1.57
N ILE A 322 -23.10 7.19 2.88
CA ILE A 322 -22.50 8.22 3.74
C ILE A 322 -21.17 7.69 4.22
N THR A 323 -20.10 8.38 3.90
CA THR A 323 -18.73 8.05 4.33
C THR A 323 -18.22 9.12 5.26
N ALA A 324 -17.69 8.74 6.42
CA ALA A 324 -17.06 9.65 7.36
C ALA A 324 -15.70 9.09 7.80
N PHE A 325 -14.74 9.99 8.07
CA PHE A 325 -13.43 9.59 8.54
C PHE A 325 -12.80 10.61 9.47
N TYR A 326 -11.89 10.12 10.29
CA TYR A 326 -11.01 10.89 11.15
C TYR A 326 -9.60 10.28 11.12
N SER A 327 -8.60 11.12 10.87
CA SER A 327 -7.18 10.79 10.90
C SER A 327 -6.46 11.69 11.88
N ASN A 328 -5.58 11.08 12.66
CA ASN A 328 -4.73 11.77 13.63
C ASN A 328 -3.37 11.09 13.62
N GLN A 329 -2.35 11.77 13.11
CA GLN A 329 -1.03 11.18 12.92
C GLN A 329 0.09 12.21 13.06
N TYR A 330 1.28 11.72 13.32
CA TYR A 330 2.51 12.48 13.14
C TYR A 330 3.09 12.19 11.77
N ILE A 331 3.54 13.25 11.09
CA ILE A 331 4.15 13.19 9.77
C ILE A 331 5.55 13.81 9.82
N ASP A 332 6.37 13.44 8.86
CA ASP A 332 7.67 14.02 8.64
C ASP A 332 7.56 15.32 7.85
N ALA A 333 8.30 16.32 8.28
CA ALA A 333 8.27 17.61 7.61
C ALA A 333 9.62 18.33 7.63
N ASN A 334 9.84 19.14 6.61
CA ASN A 334 10.89 20.14 6.59
C ASN A 334 10.40 21.38 7.34
N ILE A 335 11.11 21.75 8.41
CA ILE A 335 10.77 22.87 9.28
C ILE A 335 11.78 24.01 9.04
N SER A 336 11.27 25.25 8.89
CA SER A 336 12.11 26.44 8.81
C SER A 336 12.72 26.81 10.16
N SER A 337 13.67 27.76 10.19
CA SER A 337 14.21 28.35 11.43
C SER A 337 13.13 28.96 12.34
N ASP A 338 12.04 29.42 11.75
CA ASP A 338 10.91 30.05 12.47
C ASP A 338 9.89 29.01 12.97
N GLY A 339 10.17 27.72 12.77
CA GLY A 339 9.33 26.62 13.25
C GLY A 339 8.11 26.34 12.36
N GLU A 340 8.06 26.83 11.14
CA GLU A 340 6.98 26.63 10.18
C GLU A 340 7.27 25.46 9.24
N ILE A 341 6.24 24.78 8.80
CA ILE A 341 6.32 23.68 7.83
C ILE A 341 6.56 24.26 6.44
N THR A 342 7.69 23.95 5.82
CA THR A 342 8.00 24.37 4.45
C THR A 342 7.55 23.35 3.40
N SER A 343 7.60 22.06 3.75
CA SER A 343 7.07 20.97 2.93
C SER A 343 6.95 19.67 3.76
N PRO A 344 6.00 18.79 3.46
CA PRO A 344 6.05 17.40 3.94
C PRO A 344 7.33 16.71 3.41
N LYS A 345 7.86 15.76 4.19
CA LYS A 345 8.91 14.84 3.75
C LYS A 345 8.25 13.47 3.53
N THR A 346 8.23 13.01 2.30
CA THR A 346 7.42 11.86 1.88
C THR A 346 8.24 10.65 1.44
N ASP A 347 9.58 10.75 1.49
CA ASP A 347 10.48 9.69 1.04
C ASP A 347 10.69 8.55 2.08
N GLY A 348 10.25 8.73 3.33
CA GLY A 348 10.34 7.75 4.41
C GLY A 348 11.76 7.52 4.97
N TYR A 349 12.81 8.10 4.41
CA TYR A 349 14.19 7.78 4.83
C TYR A 349 14.62 8.48 6.11
N HIS A 350 15.17 7.70 7.08
CA HIS A 350 15.77 8.19 8.33
C HIS A 350 17.21 7.71 8.51
N ARG A 351 18.01 7.81 7.44
CA ARG A 351 19.36 7.24 7.31
C ARG A 351 20.47 8.07 7.96
N VAL A 352 20.25 9.38 8.09
CA VAL A 352 21.25 10.33 8.58
C VAL A 352 20.66 11.23 9.67
N PRO A 353 21.50 11.91 10.50
CA PRO A 353 21.00 12.75 11.58
C PRO A 353 20.00 13.83 11.15
N LEU A 354 20.18 14.40 9.96
CA LEU A 354 19.25 15.39 9.40
C LEU A 354 17.85 14.80 9.13
N ASP A 355 17.80 13.57 8.64
CA ASP A 355 16.52 12.90 8.36
C ASP A 355 15.81 12.53 9.66
N THR A 356 16.56 11.98 10.64
CA THR A 356 16.02 11.65 11.97
C THR A 356 15.44 12.88 12.68
N ALA A 357 16.03 14.07 12.49
CA ALA A 357 15.50 15.32 13.06
C ALA A 357 14.16 15.75 12.43
N LYS A 358 13.82 15.23 11.25
CA LYS A 358 12.54 15.53 10.57
C LYS A 358 11.45 14.51 10.88
N ARG A 359 11.80 13.40 11.50
CA ARG A 359 10.90 12.29 11.79
C ARG A 359 9.82 12.69 12.78
N ASN A 360 8.55 12.44 12.42
CA ASN A 360 7.38 12.63 13.28
C ASN A 360 7.34 14.01 13.96
N ASN A 361 7.85 15.06 13.32
CA ASN A 361 8.02 16.38 13.92
C ASN A 361 6.79 17.29 13.74
N THR A 362 5.78 16.83 13.00
CA THR A 362 4.57 17.58 12.71
C THR A 362 3.35 16.72 12.99
N HIS A 363 2.39 17.26 13.73
CA HIS A 363 1.11 16.61 14.00
C HIS A 363 0.06 17.09 13.00
N GLU A 364 -0.62 16.14 12.36
CA GLU A 364 -1.67 16.37 11.37
C GLU A 364 -2.99 15.74 11.85
N GLU A 365 -4.07 16.49 11.79
CA GLU A 365 -5.44 16.02 11.95
C GLU A 365 -6.21 16.28 10.66
N VAL A 366 -6.93 15.27 10.18
CA VAL A 366 -7.81 15.39 9.01
C VAL A 366 -9.13 14.70 9.32
N MET A 367 -10.23 15.35 9.02
CA MET A 367 -11.56 14.74 9.10
C MET A 367 -12.40 15.14 7.91
N GLY A 368 -13.34 14.29 7.55
CA GLY A 368 -14.23 14.61 6.45
C GLY A 368 -15.44 13.71 6.35
N VAL A 369 -16.37 14.15 5.52
CA VAL A 369 -17.61 13.46 5.23
C VAL A 369 -17.93 13.58 3.74
N ASN A 370 -18.48 12.50 3.18
CA ASN A 370 -19.05 12.47 1.84
C ASN A 370 -20.45 11.86 1.93
N VAL A 371 -21.38 12.45 1.22
CA VAL A 371 -22.72 11.91 1.00
C VAL A 371 -22.89 11.72 -0.49
N ASN A 372 -23.12 10.50 -0.92
CA ASN A 372 -23.24 10.12 -2.32
C ASN A 372 -24.57 9.44 -2.58
N TYR A 373 -25.38 10.00 -3.48
CA TYR A 373 -26.61 9.40 -3.97
C TYR A 373 -26.40 8.84 -5.37
N ARG A 374 -26.77 7.58 -5.58
CA ARG A 374 -26.56 6.89 -6.85
C ARG A 374 -27.81 6.16 -7.31
N THR A 375 -28.06 6.25 -8.61
CA THR A 375 -28.98 5.42 -9.36
C THR A 375 -28.21 4.71 -10.48
N GLU A 376 -28.91 3.94 -11.31
CA GLU A 376 -28.31 3.24 -12.46
C GLU A 376 -27.59 4.18 -13.44
N HIS A 377 -28.14 5.36 -13.69
CA HIS A 377 -27.62 6.30 -14.71
C HIS A 377 -27.06 7.60 -14.15
N PHE A 378 -27.33 7.89 -12.89
CA PHE A 378 -27.00 9.18 -12.28
C PHE A 378 -26.35 9.00 -10.91
N GLN A 379 -25.32 9.79 -10.65
CA GLN A 379 -24.72 9.92 -9.34
C GLN A 379 -24.54 11.40 -9.03
N VAL A 380 -24.74 11.80 -7.78
CA VAL A 380 -24.36 13.10 -7.23
C VAL A 380 -23.76 12.90 -5.85
N GLY A 381 -22.66 13.59 -5.58
CA GLY A 381 -21.96 13.58 -4.29
C GLY A 381 -21.74 14.99 -3.76
N ALA A 382 -21.69 15.09 -2.44
CA ALA A 382 -21.26 16.28 -1.73
C ALA A 382 -20.23 15.89 -0.67
N SER A 383 -19.11 16.58 -0.64
CA SER A 383 -17.98 16.27 0.23
C SER A 383 -17.53 17.48 1.01
N GLY A 384 -17.06 17.25 2.23
CA GLY A 384 -16.42 18.27 3.05
C GLY A 384 -15.24 17.66 3.78
N ILE A 385 -14.11 18.38 3.82
CA ILE A 385 -12.95 18.03 4.61
C ILE A 385 -12.47 19.23 5.42
N TYR A 386 -11.92 18.92 6.59
CA TYR A 386 -11.20 19.85 7.44
C TYR A 386 -9.88 19.22 7.82
N TYR A 387 -8.80 20.00 7.75
CA TYR A 387 -7.48 19.57 8.18
C TYR A 387 -6.75 20.63 8.98
N ARG A 388 -5.91 20.18 9.91
CA ARG A 388 -5.17 21.05 10.82
C ARG A 388 -3.78 20.49 11.11
N PHE A 389 -2.79 21.40 11.17
CA PHE A 389 -1.42 21.12 11.60
C PHE A 389 -1.14 21.78 12.96
N ASN A 390 -0.22 21.21 13.74
CA ASN A 390 0.24 21.84 14.98
C ASN A 390 1.16 23.06 14.73
N ARG A 391 1.60 23.27 13.49
CA ARG A 391 2.46 24.37 13.02
C ARG A 391 1.85 25.03 11.79
N ASN A 392 2.27 26.28 11.50
CA ASN A 392 1.88 26.92 10.24
C ASN A 392 2.54 26.17 9.06
N TYR A 393 1.74 25.85 8.05
CA TYR A 393 2.22 25.44 6.74
C TYR A 393 2.52 26.70 5.93
N ASN A 394 3.79 26.93 5.61
CA ASN A 394 4.26 28.13 4.90
C ASN A 394 5.35 27.74 3.90
N PRO A 395 4.97 27.13 2.77
CA PRO A 395 5.92 26.76 1.73
C PRO A 395 6.60 28.01 1.16
N THR A 396 7.90 27.90 0.90
CA THR A 396 8.66 28.99 0.25
C THR A 396 7.97 29.42 -1.05
N PRO A 397 7.61 30.71 -1.21
CA PRO A 397 6.90 31.17 -2.38
C PRO A 397 7.67 30.90 -3.68
N ARG A 398 6.99 30.30 -4.65
CA ARG A 398 7.44 30.06 -6.03
C ARG A 398 6.28 30.34 -6.96
N ASP A 399 6.53 30.59 -8.24
CA ASP A 399 5.48 30.91 -9.22
C ASP A 399 4.39 29.83 -9.29
N TYR A 400 4.76 28.55 -9.16
CA TYR A 400 3.84 27.41 -9.22
C TYR A 400 3.03 27.17 -7.94
N ASN A 401 3.43 27.78 -6.80
CA ASN A 401 2.76 27.53 -5.49
C ASN A 401 2.19 28.79 -4.84
N LEU A 402 2.05 29.88 -5.58
CA LEU A 402 1.53 31.17 -5.06
C LEU A 402 0.16 31.02 -4.39
N TYR A 403 -0.67 30.13 -4.93
CA TYR A 403 -2.04 29.89 -4.47
C TYR A 403 -2.17 28.68 -3.53
N TYR A 404 -1.06 28.07 -3.13
CA TYR A 404 -1.11 26.99 -2.14
C TYR A 404 -1.61 27.51 -0.80
N PHE A 405 -2.30 26.65 -0.08
CA PHE A 405 -2.72 26.91 1.29
C PHE A 405 -1.52 27.36 2.13
N ARG A 406 -1.75 28.36 2.99
CA ARG A 406 -0.83 28.82 4.04
C ARG A 406 -1.62 29.03 5.31
N GLY A 407 -1.11 28.51 6.44
CA GLY A 407 -1.79 28.58 7.73
C GLY A 407 -1.77 27.26 8.48
N ARG A 408 -2.54 27.18 9.55
CA ARG A 408 -2.62 25.97 10.39
C ARG A 408 -3.76 25.04 10.01
N GLU A 409 -4.86 25.58 9.50
CA GLU A 409 -6.09 24.85 9.25
C GLU A 409 -6.81 25.35 8.01
N ASN A 410 -7.52 24.48 7.36
CA ASN A 410 -8.34 24.82 6.21
C ASN A 410 -9.52 23.87 6.07
N SER A 411 -10.56 24.34 5.37
CA SER A 411 -11.73 23.53 4.99
C SER A 411 -11.93 23.60 3.49
N ASN A 412 -12.24 22.45 2.89
CA ASN A 412 -12.62 22.35 1.48
C ASN A 412 -13.96 21.64 1.36
N PHE A 413 -14.77 22.09 0.42
CA PHE A 413 -16.07 21.50 0.08
C PHE A 413 -16.11 21.22 -1.41
N SER A 414 -16.78 20.16 -1.82
CA SER A 414 -17.01 19.88 -3.24
C SER A 414 -18.38 19.27 -3.49
N ILE A 415 -18.82 19.43 -4.74
CA ILE A 415 -19.95 18.74 -5.31
C ILE A 415 -19.46 18.03 -6.56
N ASP A 416 -19.71 16.73 -6.63
CA ASP A 416 -19.39 15.89 -7.77
C ASP A 416 -20.65 15.26 -8.39
N TYR A 417 -20.55 14.92 -9.66
CA TYR A 417 -21.63 14.26 -10.37
C TYR A 417 -21.11 13.35 -11.48
N SER A 418 -21.89 12.34 -11.82
CA SER A 418 -21.75 11.61 -13.08
C SER A 418 -23.12 11.25 -13.64
N TYR A 419 -23.23 11.31 -14.97
CA TYR A 419 -24.45 10.99 -15.69
C TYR A 419 -24.14 10.20 -16.95
N ARG A 420 -24.81 9.05 -17.10
CA ARG A 420 -24.69 8.19 -18.28
C ARG A 420 -25.95 8.35 -19.14
N PHE A 421 -25.75 8.74 -20.38
CA PHE A 421 -26.79 8.82 -21.37
C PHE A 421 -26.36 8.11 -22.66
N SER A 422 -26.98 6.98 -22.97
CA SER A 422 -26.64 6.15 -24.14
C SER A 422 -25.13 5.79 -24.12
N ARG A 423 -24.37 6.34 -25.06
CA ARG A 423 -22.92 6.13 -25.23
C ARG A 423 -22.06 7.22 -24.61
N PHE A 424 -22.67 8.19 -23.98
CA PHE A 424 -21.96 9.30 -23.36
C PHE A 424 -21.99 9.16 -21.84
N VAL A 425 -20.83 9.42 -21.21
CA VAL A 425 -20.73 9.55 -19.77
C VAL A 425 -20.15 10.93 -19.47
N PHE A 426 -20.91 11.73 -18.74
CA PHE A 426 -20.52 13.05 -18.25
C PHE A 426 -20.13 12.90 -16.80
N GLY A 427 -19.07 13.55 -16.38
CA GLY A 427 -18.67 13.59 -14.98
C GLY A 427 -17.92 14.85 -14.66
N GLY A 428 -18.00 15.28 -13.41
CA GLY A 428 -17.27 16.46 -12.96
C GLY A 428 -17.31 16.63 -11.46
N GLU A 429 -16.46 17.53 -10.99
CA GLU A 429 -16.40 17.98 -9.60
C GLU A 429 -16.09 19.48 -9.59
N THR A 430 -16.76 20.20 -8.70
CA THR A 430 -16.45 21.60 -8.40
C THR A 430 -16.15 21.71 -6.91
N ALA A 431 -14.99 22.25 -6.58
CA ALA A 431 -14.47 22.38 -5.22
C ALA A 431 -14.30 23.85 -4.83
N PHE A 432 -14.54 24.12 -3.55
CA PHE A 432 -14.43 25.43 -2.91
C PHE A 432 -13.51 25.29 -1.69
N SER A 433 -12.59 26.21 -1.54
CA SER A 433 -11.75 26.30 -0.35
C SER A 433 -12.16 27.47 0.53
N GLN A 434 -11.87 27.37 1.84
CA GLN A 434 -12.16 28.43 2.82
C GLN A 434 -11.58 29.79 2.44
N ASN A 435 -10.46 29.80 1.72
CA ASN A 435 -9.83 31.04 1.24
C ASN A 435 -10.52 31.67 0.01
N GLY A 436 -11.66 31.11 -0.45
CA GLY A 436 -12.41 31.57 -1.61
C GLY A 436 -11.92 31.04 -2.95
N ALA A 437 -10.91 30.16 -2.97
CA ALA A 437 -10.45 29.52 -4.20
C ALA A 437 -11.48 28.50 -4.72
N ILE A 438 -11.60 28.41 -6.04
CA ILE A 438 -12.50 27.50 -6.74
C ILE A 438 -11.67 26.67 -7.72
N ALA A 439 -11.92 25.35 -7.73
CA ALA A 439 -11.40 24.42 -8.72
C ALA A 439 -12.53 23.65 -9.37
N ALA A 440 -12.46 23.38 -10.67
CA ALA A 440 -13.46 22.61 -11.38
C ALA A 440 -12.81 21.66 -12.39
N LEU A 441 -13.29 20.42 -12.41
CA LEU A 441 -12.94 19.40 -13.38
C LEU A 441 -14.21 18.88 -14.02
N ASN A 442 -14.25 18.83 -15.35
CA ASN A 442 -15.35 18.22 -16.08
C ASN A 442 -14.81 17.31 -17.17
N SER A 443 -15.43 16.18 -17.39
CA SER A 443 -15.05 15.20 -18.38
C SER A 443 -16.26 14.69 -19.16
N LEU A 444 -16.03 14.38 -20.43
CA LEU A 444 -16.96 13.72 -21.31
C LEU A 444 -16.27 12.50 -21.93
N GLN A 445 -16.84 11.34 -21.72
CA GLN A 445 -16.37 10.11 -22.32
C GLN A 445 -17.40 9.60 -23.33
N TYR A 446 -16.96 9.26 -24.53
CA TYR A 446 -17.76 8.59 -25.55
C TYR A 446 -17.37 7.11 -25.62
N LEU A 447 -18.37 6.24 -25.54
CA LEU A 447 -18.20 4.78 -25.59
C LEU A 447 -18.65 4.29 -26.97
N PRO A 448 -17.75 4.06 -27.94
CA PRO A 448 -18.10 3.53 -29.24
C PRO A 448 -18.66 2.11 -29.11
N ASN A 449 -19.40 1.64 -30.12
CA ASN A 449 -19.95 0.25 -30.17
C ASN A 449 -18.85 -0.78 -30.33
#